data_65d068ec7b6e8e44ceea2e38920408e2
#
_entry.id   65d068ec7b6e8e44ceea2e38920408e2
#
_cell.length_a   1.000
_cell.length_b   1.000
_cell.length_c   1.000
_cell.angle_alpha   90.00
_cell.angle_beta   90.00
_cell.angle_gamma   90.00
#
_symmetry.space_group_name_H-M   'P 1'
#
loop_
_entity.id
_entity.type
_entity.pdbx_description
1 polymer ?
#
loop_
_entity_poly.entity_id
_entity_poly.type
_entity_poly.pdbx_seq_one_letter_code
_entity_poly.pdbx_strand_id
1 'polypeptide(L)'
;MASMSAEDLERYETEIELQLYREYRDVLPMFQYVVETERRFYLANDVKLDAKQENGRTYFELQLRDAWVWDMYRPTRFVADVHVVTFKDVNIEELPGKDL
;
A
#
# COMPACT_ATOMS: atom_id res chain seq x y z
N MET A 1 12.28 -32.31 12.33
CA MET A 1 11.87 -30.93 12.09
C MET A 1 10.40 -30.77 12.45
N ALA A 2 10.12 -29.94 13.41
CA ALA A 2 8.73 -29.71 13.81
C ALA A 2 8.01 -28.89 12.75
N SER A 3 6.89 -29.39 12.23
CA SER A 3 6.06 -28.62 11.34
C SER A 3 5.19 -27.67 12.16
N MET A 4 4.97 -26.49 11.61
CA MET A 4 4.11 -25.49 12.22
C MET A 4 2.66 -25.96 12.16
N SER A 5 1.94 -25.92 13.27
CA SER A 5 0.52 -26.24 13.29
C SER A 5 -0.30 -25.09 12.70
N ALA A 6 -1.57 -25.36 12.39
CA ALA A 6 -2.47 -24.32 11.90
C ALA A 6 -2.63 -23.19 12.92
N GLU A 7 -2.69 -23.50 14.22
CA GLU A 7 -2.77 -22.51 15.28
C GLU A 7 -1.51 -21.65 15.37
N ASP A 8 -0.34 -22.28 15.22
CA ASP A 8 0.93 -21.57 15.27
C ASP A 8 1.06 -20.62 14.08
N LEU A 9 0.64 -21.04 12.89
CA LEU A 9 0.65 -20.23 11.70
C LEU A 9 -0.29 -19.02 11.86
N GLU A 10 -1.49 -19.26 12.35
CA GLU A 10 -2.47 -18.21 12.59
C GLU A 10 -1.96 -17.17 13.59
N ARG A 11 -1.33 -17.61 14.67
CA ARG A 11 -0.74 -16.73 15.66
C ARG A 11 0.39 -15.90 15.06
N TYR A 12 1.23 -16.55 14.27
CA TYR A 12 2.35 -15.88 13.60
C TYR A 12 1.86 -14.77 12.65
N GLU A 13 0.86 -15.08 11.84
CA GLU A 13 0.28 -14.10 10.92
C GLU A 13 -0.37 -12.93 11.67
N THR A 14 -1.07 -13.22 12.75
CA THR A 14 -1.69 -12.19 13.57
C THR A 14 -0.65 -11.26 14.19
N GLU A 15 0.47 -11.80 14.66
CA GLU A 15 1.55 -10.98 15.22
C GLU A 15 2.19 -10.09 14.16
N ILE A 16 2.40 -10.62 12.95
CA ILE A 16 2.95 -9.84 11.84
C ILE A 16 1.99 -8.73 11.44
N GLU A 17 0.71 -9.02 11.33
CA GLU A 17 -0.30 -8.02 11.03
C GLU A 17 -0.35 -6.91 12.08
N LEU A 18 -0.24 -7.28 13.35
CA LEU A 18 -0.24 -6.30 14.42
C LEU A 18 0.97 -5.39 14.35
N GLN A 19 2.15 -5.95 14.06
CA GLN A 19 3.36 -5.17 13.87
C GLN A 19 3.24 -4.22 12.68
N LEU A 20 2.66 -4.70 11.58
CA LEU A 20 2.43 -3.90 10.39
C LEU A 20 1.47 -2.74 10.70
N TYR A 21 0.42 -3.01 11.46
CA TYR A 21 -0.54 -1.99 11.86
C TYR A 21 0.11 -0.91 12.72
N ARG A 22 1.00 -1.31 13.63
CA ARG A 22 1.75 -0.37 14.46
C ARG A 22 2.69 0.48 13.62
N GLU A 23 3.37 -0.15 12.67
CA GLU A 23 4.24 0.59 11.74
C GLU A 23 3.42 1.59 10.91
N TYR A 24 2.29 1.16 10.38
CA TYR A 24 1.39 2.02 9.62
C TYR A 24 0.98 3.24 10.45
N ARG A 25 0.58 3.04 11.68
CA ARG A 25 0.19 4.12 12.57
C ARG A 25 1.34 5.12 12.77
N ASP A 26 2.57 4.60 12.89
CA ASP A 26 3.74 5.43 13.14
C ASP A 26 4.18 6.19 11.88
N VAL A 27 4.02 5.61 10.71
CA VAL A 27 4.46 6.25 9.45
C VAL A 27 3.39 7.12 8.82
N LEU A 28 2.13 6.91 9.14
CA LEU A 28 1.01 7.65 8.55
C LEU A 28 1.22 9.17 8.57
N PRO A 29 1.69 9.80 9.67
CA PRO A 29 1.93 11.23 9.70
C PRO A 29 3.00 11.72 8.72
N MET A 30 3.80 10.83 8.18
CA MET A 30 4.89 11.17 7.24
C MET A 30 4.41 11.32 5.81
N PHE A 31 3.17 10.96 5.51
CA PHE A 31 2.66 10.88 4.15
C PHE A 31 1.46 11.79 3.92
N GLN A 32 1.29 12.19 2.66
CA GLN A 32 0.22 13.11 2.25
C GLN A 32 -0.99 12.41 1.67
N TYR A 33 -0.81 11.21 1.12
CA TYR A 33 -1.86 10.51 0.39
C TYR A 33 -2.00 9.08 0.83
N VAL A 34 -3.27 8.63 0.86
CA VAL A 34 -3.62 7.21 0.95
C VAL A 34 -4.07 6.77 -0.42
N VAL A 35 -3.55 5.66 -0.88
CA VAL A 35 -3.87 5.10 -2.19
C VAL A 35 -4.30 3.66 -2.04
N GLU A 36 -5.49 3.35 -2.55
CA GLU A 36 -6.01 1.99 -2.57
C GLU A 36 -6.17 1.51 -3.99
N THR A 37 -5.64 0.33 -4.27
CA THR A 37 -5.90 -0.42 -5.48
C THR A 37 -6.55 -1.75 -5.11
N GLU A 38 -6.97 -2.52 -6.11
CA GLU A 38 -7.57 -3.83 -5.86
C GLU A 38 -6.65 -4.79 -5.11
N ARG A 39 -5.33 -4.56 -5.16
CA ARG A 39 -4.33 -5.47 -4.61
C ARG A 39 -3.63 -4.96 -3.37
N ARG A 40 -3.44 -3.65 -3.28
CA ARG A 40 -2.57 -3.07 -2.27
C ARG A 40 -3.10 -1.76 -1.76
N PHE A 41 -2.68 -1.47 -0.57
CA PHE A 41 -2.88 -0.19 0.08
C PHE A 41 -1.52 0.49 0.21
N TYR A 42 -1.46 1.77 -0.12
CA TYR A 42 -0.22 2.54 -0.09
C TYR A 42 -0.42 3.85 0.65
N LEU A 43 0.68 4.32 1.24
CA LEU A 43 0.84 5.72 1.59
C LEU A 43 1.87 6.30 0.62
N ALA A 44 1.74 7.56 0.24
CA ALA A 44 2.68 8.18 -0.67
C ALA A 44 2.74 9.70 -0.45
N ASN A 45 3.86 10.27 -0.81
CA ASN A 45 4.03 11.73 -0.78
C ASN A 45 3.84 12.37 -2.14
N ASP A 46 3.88 11.59 -3.22
CA ASP A 46 3.62 12.07 -4.56
C ASP A 46 2.83 11.01 -5.33
N VAL A 47 1.76 11.44 -5.97
CA VAL A 47 0.85 10.54 -6.69
C VAL A 47 0.55 11.11 -8.06
N LYS A 48 0.76 10.30 -9.09
CA LYS A 48 0.36 10.63 -10.45
C LYS A 48 -0.54 9.51 -10.98
N LEU A 49 -1.72 9.89 -11.42
CA LEU A 49 -2.70 8.94 -11.96
C LEU A 49 -3.06 9.37 -13.38
N ASP A 50 -2.87 8.46 -14.33
CA ASP A 50 -3.26 8.65 -15.72
C ASP A 50 -4.29 7.60 -16.12
N ALA A 51 -5.39 8.05 -16.72
CA ALA A 51 -6.37 7.16 -17.34
C ALA A 51 -5.97 6.98 -18.81
N LYS A 52 -5.90 5.73 -19.24
CA LYS A 52 -5.54 5.37 -20.61
C LYS A 52 -6.55 4.41 -21.22
N GLN A 53 -6.57 4.36 -22.53
CA GLN A 53 -7.44 3.43 -23.25
C GLN A 53 -6.61 2.59 -24.20
N GLU A 54 -6.91 1.31 -24.23
CA GLU A 54 -6.32 0.36 -25.16
C GLU A 54 -7.37 -0.65 -25.57
N ASN A 55 -7.59 -0.80 -26.88
CA ASN A 55 -8.57 -1.73 -27.43
C ASN A 55 -9.97 -1.56 -26.83
N GLY A 56 -10.39 -0.30 -26.63
CA GLY A 56 -11.70 0.00 -26.06
C GLY A 56 -11.84 -0.19 -24.57
N ARG A 57 -10.77 -0.55 -23.87
CA ARG A 57 -10.75 -0.72 -22.42
C ARG A 57 -10.01 0.43 -21.77
N THR A 58 -10.56 0.93 -20.69
CA THR A 58 -9.91 1.95 -19.87
C THR A 58 -9.07 1.26 -18.79
N TYR A 59 -7.86 1.72 -18.62
CA TYR A 59 -7.01 1.30 -17.51
C TYR A 59 -6.31 2.49 -16.90
N PHE A 60 -5.75 2.29 -15.73
CA PHE A 60 -5.06 3.35 -15.00
C PHE A 60 -3.60 3.01 -14.81
N GLU A 61 -2.75 4.00 -15.06
CA GLU A 61 -1.35 3.95 -14.65
C GLU A 61 -1.19 4.85 -13.44
N LEU A 62 -0.63 4.27 -12.40
CA LEU A 62 -0.41 4.94 -11.13
C LEU A 62 1.08 4.97 -10.84
N GLN A 63 1.60 6.15 -10.58
CA GLN A 63 2.99 6.31 -10.17
C GLN A 63 3.03 6.99 -8.82
N LEU A 64 3.69 6.32 -7.88
CA LEU A 64 3.86 6.81 -6.52
C LEU A 64 5.34 7.06 -6.26
N ARG A 65 5.63 8.12 -5.54
CA ARG A 65 6.98 8.41 -5.07
C ARG A 65 6.99 8.58 -3.56
N ASP A 66 8.07 8.15 -2.98
CA ASP A 66 8.26 8.20 -1.54
C ASP A 66 7.05 7.56 -0.86
N ALA A 67 6.96 6.25 -1.01
CA ALA A 67 5.78 5.48 -0.65
C ALA A 67 6.06 4.47 0.45
N TRP A 68 4.99 4.03 1.08
CA TRP A 68 4.98 2.93 2.03
C TRP A 68 3.88 1.96 1.59
N VAL A 69 4.21 0.67 1.52
CA VAL A 69 3.32 -0.37 1.00
C VAL A 69 2.82 -1.24 2.13
N TRP A 70 1.51 -1.43 2.21
CA TRP A 70 0.93 -2.38 3.15
C TRP A 70 1.14 -3.80 2.61
N ASP A 71 2.24 -4.40 3.01
CA ASP A 71 2.59 -5.77 2.63
C ASP A 71 3.44 -6.37 3.73
N MET A 72 2.83 -7.23 4.52
CA MET A 72 3.46 -7.80 5.71
C MET A 72 4.63 -8.75 5.40
N TYR A 73 4.75 -9.18 4.15
CA TYR A 73 5.81 -10.11 3.77
C TYR A 73 7.04 -9.41 3.18
N ARG A 74 7.00 -8.09 3.00
CA ARG A 74 8.16 -7.36 2.50
C ARG A 74 9.17 -7.12 3.60
N PRO A 75 10.48 -7.28 3.30
CA PRO A 75 11.54 -6.95 4.27
C PRO A 75 11.53 -5.48 4.66
N THR A 76 11.25 -4.60 3.69
CA THR A 76 11.04 -3.18 3.93
C THR A 76 9.80 -2.74 3.18
N ARG A 77 9.01 -1.87 3.81
CA ARG A 77 7.78 -1.36 3.21
C ARG A 77 7.95 0.04 2.63
N PHE A 78 9.10 0.68 2.86
CA PHE A 78 9.42 1.95 2.24
C PHE A 78 9.94 1.71 0.83
N VAL A 79 9.35 2.38 -0.15
CA VAL A 79 9.68 2.22 -1.57
C VAL A 79 9.79 3.61 -2.19
N ALA A 80 10.90 3.87 -2.87
CA ALA A 80 11.13 5.18 -3.48
C ALA A 80 10.16 5.45 -4.63
N ASP A 81 9.91 4.44 -5.46
CA ASP A 81 9.04 4.56 -6.63
C ASP A 81 8.18 3.30 -6.76
N VAL A 82 6.91 3.51 -7.05
CA VAL A 82 5.97 2.42 -7.32
C VAL A 82 5.24 2.74 -8.62
N HIS A 83 5.18 1.78 -9.53
CA HIS A 83 4.42 1.88 -10.77
C HIS A 83 3.42 0.75 -10.82
N VAL A 84 2.15 1.11 -10.93
CA VAL A 84 1.04 0.15 -10.95
C VAL A 84 0.18 0.40 -12.17
N VAL A 85 -0.19 -0.68 -12.84
CA VAL A 85 -1.17 -0.64 -13.93
C VAL A 85 -2.36 -1.49 -13.49
N THR A 86 -3.56 -0.93 -13.57
CA THR A 86 -4.76 -1.64 -13.15
C THR A 86 -5.95 -1.29 -14.04
N PHE A 87 -6.80 -2.30 -14.28
CA PHE A 87 -8.09 -2.11 -14.96
C PHE A 87 -9.22 -1.84 -13.97
N LYS A 88 -8.94 -1.85 -12.69
CA LYS A 88 -9.89 -1.61 -11.61
C LYS A 88 -9.77 -0.17 -11.11
N ASP A 89 -10.73 0.23 -10.31
CA ASP A 89 -10.74 1.57 -9.73
C ASP A 89 -9.56 1.77 -8.78
N VAL A 90 -9.09 3.01 -8.76
CA VAL A 90 -8.06 3.46 -7.82
C VAL A 90 -8.69 4.52 -6.93
N ASN A 91 -8.55 4.36 -5.64
CA ASN A 91 -9.01 5.35 -4.67
C ASN A 91 -7.81 6.11 -4.12
N ILE A 92 -7.84 7.43 -4.23
CA ILE A 92 -6.79 8.30 -3.72
C ILE A 92 -7.43 9.30 -2.78
N GLU A 93 -6.94 9.36 -1.56
CA GLU A 93 -7.38 10.33 -0.58
C GLU A 93 -6.20 11.16 -0.12
N GLU A 94 -6.40 12.46 -0.09
CA GLU A 94 -5.43 13.37 0.50
C GLU A 94 -5.67 13.37 2.01
N LEU A 95 -4.61 13.12 2.77
CA LEU A 95 -4.69 13.14 4.21
C LEU A 95 -4.85 14.58 4.70
N PRO A 96 -5.55 14.79 5.83
CA PRO A 96 -5.72 16.12 6.39
C PRO A 96 -4.38 16.82 6.53
N GLY A 97 -4.37 18.09 6.18
CA GLY A 97 -3.14 18.89 6.22
C GLY A 97 -2.48 18.82 7.58
N LYS A 98 -1.18 18.69 7.54
CA LYS A 98 -0.35 18.71 8.76
C LYS A 98 0.02 20.12 9.15
N ASP A 99 -0.54 21.06 8.47
CA ASP A 99 -0.32 22.48 8.73
C ASP A 99 -1.07 22.87 10.00
N LEU A 100 -0.33 23.25 10.93
CA LEU A 100 -0.86 23.69 12.20
C LEU A 100 -0.84 25.21 12.27
#